data_5d58f754bc9419d31193376bd2c6f44c
#
_entry.id   5d58f754bc9419d31193376bd2c6f44c
#
_cell.length_a   1.000
_cell.length_b   1.000
_cell.length_c   1.000
_cell.angle_alpha   90.00
_cell.angle_beta   90.00
_cell.angle_gamma   90.00
#
_symmetry.space_group_name_H-M   'P 1'
#
loop_
_entity.id
_entity.type
_entity.pdbx_description
1 polymer ?
#
loop_
_entity_poly.entity_id
_entity_poly.type
_entity_poly.pdbx_seq_one_letter_code
_entity_poly.pdbx_strand_id
1 'polypeptide(L)'
;MEYQERISKDTSIAVDIKKKKVLSIKVTNEKVYDGNQLKHLVDDVIIKNNRIVEIALADGSYDSNKNFRYLSFNDITPAIKVRKNAICRRTNHYLRNLSVIAQNNDFDKWKDSVSYGKRWIAETVFSCIKRRFGEYVSAIKFENMVKEIMIKISLYNWFITMV
;
A
#
# COMPACT_ATOMS: atom_id res chain seq x y z
N MET A 1 32.12 9.25 0.70
CA MET A 1 31.12 8.28 0.23
C MET A 1 29.76 8.86 0.60
N GLU A 2 29.06 9.48 -0.35
CA GLU A 2 27.72 10.01 -0.11
C GLU A 2 26.74 8.84 0.02
N TYR A 3 26.09 8.74 1.17
CA TYR A 3 25.06 7.76 1.41
C TYR A 3 23.76 8.27 0.77
N GLN A 4 23.36 7.68 -0.36
CA GLN A 4 22.09 7.97 -1.01
C GLN A 4 21.09 6.85 -0.72
N GLU A 5 20.04 7.17 0.00
CA GLU A 5 18.94 6.23 0.28
C GLU A 5 17.95 6.15 -0.90
N ARG A 6 17.54 4.91 -1.23
CA ARG A 6 16.54 4.67 -2.27
C ARG A 6 15.13 4.90 -1.73
N ILE A 7 14.33 5.70 -2.42
CA ILE A 7 12.90 5.95 -2.09
C ILE A 7 12.11 4.65 -1.84
N SER A 8 12.52 3.51 -2.42
CA SER A 8 11.76 2.26 -2.36
C SER A 8 11.88 1.47 -1.07
N LYS A 9 12.94 1.67 -0.26
CA LYS A 9 13.16 0.84 0.93
C LYS A 9 12.26 1.20 2.11
N ASP A 10 11.89 2.46 2.22
CA ASP A 10 11.28 3.01 3.43
C ASP A 10 9.95 3.73 3.17
N THR A 11 9.37 3.55 1.97
CA THR A 11 8.19 4.31 1.58
C THR A 11 7.04 3.39 1.20
N SER A 12 5.96 3.43 1.98
CA SER A 12 4.68 2.81 1.66
C SER A 12 3.70 3.88 1.17
N ILE A 13 2.98 3.60 0.08
CA ILE A 13 2.00 4.52 -0.51
C ILE A 13 0.62 3.86 -0.65
N ALA A 14 -0.43 4.67 -0.50
CA ALA A 14 -1.79 4.32 -0.92
C ALA A 14 -2.15 5.09 -2.19
N VAL A 15 -2.64 4.38 -3.20
CA VAL A 15 -2.93 4.92 -4.53
C VAL A 15 -4.40 4.73 -4.87
N ASP A 16 -5.05 5.78 -5.35
CA ASP A 16 -6.36 5.70 -6.01
C ASP A 16 -6.19 5.01 -7.37
N ILE A 17 -6.76 3.82 -7.50
CA ILE A 17 -6.64 3.00 -8.71
C ILE A 17 -7.28 3.68 -9.93
N LYS A 18 -8.41 4.39 -9.75
CA LYS A 18 -9.14 5.05 -10.83
C LYS A 18 -8.40 6.31 -11.30
N LYS A 19 -7.97 7.14 -10.36
CA LYS A 19 -7.33 8.43 -10.65
C LYS A 19 -5.81 8.35 -10.78
N LYS A 20 -5.20 7.22 -10.43
CA LYS A 20 -3.74 7.00 -10.38
C LYS A 20 -3.00 8.02 -9.52
N LYS A 21 -3.68 8.61 -8.53
CA LYS A 21 -3.12 9.58 -7.59
C LYS A 21 -2.67 8.91 -6.30
N VAL A 22 -1.57 9.38 -5.74
CA VAL A 22 -1.15 8.98 -4.40
C VAL A 22 -2.03 9.72 -3.38
N LEU A 23 -2.75 8.96 -2.55
CA LEU A 23 -3.67 9.48 -1.53
C LEU A 23 -3.01 9.61 -0.17
N SER A 24 -2.13 8.68 0.17
CA SER A 24 -1.40 8.67 1.43
C SER A 24 0.00 8.12 1.23
N ILE A 25 0.90 8.58 2.07
CA ILE A 25 2.29 8.15 2.10
C ILE A 25 2.75 7.98 3.54
N LYS A 26 3.52 6.93 3.77
CA LYS A 26 4.27 6.74 5.00
C LYS A 26 5.71 6.43 4.68
N VAL A 27 6.61 7.26 5.19
CA VAL A 27 8.04 7.03 5.15
C VAL A 27 8.45 6.50 6.51
N THR A 28 9.18 5.39 6.52
CA THR A 28 9.63 4.72 7.74
C THR A 28 11.13 4.48 7.68
N ASN A 29 11.76 4.29 8.83
CA ASN A 29 13.13 3.81 8.89
C ASN A 29 13.17 2.31 8.53
N GLU A 30 14.29 1.82 7.97
CA GLU A 30 14.51 0.45 7.49
C GLU A 30 14.10 -0.69 8.48
N LYS A 31 13.90 -0.35 9.75
CA LYS A 31 13.54 -1.30 10.81
C LYS A 31 12.04 -1.55 10.98
N VAL A 32 11.17 -0.83 10.25
CA VAL A 32 9.72 -0.97 10.43
C VAL A 32 9.15 -1.84 9.32
N TYR A 33 8.51 -2.94 9.72
CA TYR A 33 7.85 -3.86 8.80
C TYR A 33 6.65 -3.20 8.09
N ASP A 34 6.65 -3.19 6.76
CA ASP A 34 5.63 -2.53 5.91
C ASP A 34 4.19 -2.94 6.26
N GLY A 35 3.99 -4.20 6.62
CA GLY A 35 2.68 -4.72 7.00
C GLY A 35 1.99 -3.97 8.15
N ASN A 36 2.75 -3.24 8.98
CA ASN A 36 2.20 -2.41 10.06
C ASN A 36 1.67 -1.05 9.59
N GLN A 37 1.98 -0.64 8.35
CA GLN A 37 1.63 0.69 7.85
C GLN A 37 0.22 0.78 7.27
N LEU A 38 -0.44 -0.35 6.99
CA LEU A 38 -1.76 -0.38 6.34
C LEU A 38 -2.78 0.50 7.07
N LYS A 39 -2.87 0.36 8.39
CA LYS A 39 -3.79 1.17 9.19
C LYS A 39 -3.54 2.67 8.99
N HIS A 40 -2.29 3.12 9.08
CA HIS A 40 -1.95 4.53 8.93
C HIS A 40 -2.27 5.05 7.53
N LEU A 41 -1.98 4.26 6.49
CA LEU A 41 -2.29 4.63 5.11
C LEU A 41 -3.78 4.78 4.88
N VAL A 42 -4.59 3.84 5.40
CA VAL A 42 -6.05 3.86 5.25
C VAL A 42 -6.67 4.97 6.10
N ASP A 43 -6.25 5.15 7.35
CA ASP A 43 -6.71 6.26 8.20
C ASP A 43 -6.46 7.62 7.54
N ASP A 44 -5.27 7.82 6.96
CA ASP A 44 -4.95 9.05 6.24
C ASP A 44 -5.88 9.29 5.02
N VAL A 45 -6.24 8.23 4.31
CA VAL A 45 -7.17 8.32 3.17
C VAL A 45 -8.56 8.69 3.64
N ILE A 46 -9.06 8.07 4.70
CA ILE A 46 -10.40 8.32 5.23
C ILE A 46 -10.48 9.70 5.87
N ILE A 47 -9.54 10.02 6.76
CA ILE A 47 -9.61 11.22 7.60
C ILE A 47 -9.17 12.47 6.83
N LYS A 48 -7.99 12.41 6.18
CA LYS A 48 -7.40 13.60 5.53
C LYS A 48 -8.03 13.89 4.16
N ASN A 49 -8.41 12.84 3.44
CA ASN A 49 -8.98 13.01 2.09
C ASN A 49 -10.50 12.92 2.08
N ASN A 50 -11.15 12.67 3.21
CA ASN A 50 -12.60 12.49 3.34
C ASN A 50 -13.16 11.52 2.28
N ARG A 51 -12.53 10.35 2.12
CA ARG A 51 -12.88 9.37 1.10
C ARG A 51 -13.34 8.07 1.71
N ILE A 52 -14.34 7.47 1.06
CA ILE A 52 -14.78 6.11 1.35
C ILE A 52 -13.83 5.15 0.64
N VAL A 53 -13.31 4.17 1.40
CA VAL A 53 -12.51 3.07 0.88
C VAL A 53 -13.37 1.81 0.90
N GLU A 54 -13.73 1.30 -0.28
CA GLU A 54 -14.57 0.11 -0.40
C GLU A 54 -13.73 -1.19 -0.35
N ILE A 55 -12.54 -1.15 -0.95
CA ILE A 55 -11.66 -2.31 -1.06
C ILE A 55 -10.19 -1.89 -0.93
N ALA A 56 -9.41 -2.67 -0.20
CA ALA A 56 -7.98 -2.47 -0.03
C ALA A 56 -7.19 -3.60 -0.70
N LEU A 57 -6.48 -3.28 -1.80
CA LEU A 57 -5.60 -4.21 -2.51
C LEU A 57 -4.20 -4.13 -1.92
N ALA A 58 -3.67 -5.23 -1.39
CA ALA A 58 -2.34 -5.27 -0.81
C ALA A 58 -1.61 -6.60 -1.07
N ASP A 59 -0.29 -6.58 -1.01
CA ASP A 59 0.51 -7.78 -1.19
C ASP A 59 0.63 -8.63 0.09
N GLY A 60 1.39 -9.73 0.02
CA GLY A 60 1.56 -10.67 1.12
C GLY A 60 2.33 -10.11 2.33
N SER A 61 2.97 -8.95 2.23
CA SER A 61 3.59 -8.30 3.39
C SER A 61 2.54 -7.79 4.38
N TYR A 62 1.35 -7.48 3.88
CA TYR A 62 0.21 -7.02 4.67
C TYR A 62 -0.66 -8.16 5.24
N ASP A 63 -0.34 -9.44 4.94
CA ASP A 63 -1.07 -10.61 5.47
C ASP A 63 -0.87 -10.75 6.98
N SER A 64 -1.77 -10.17 7.75
CA SER A 64 -1.81 -10.29 9.21
C SER A 64 -3.24 -10.24 9.75
N ASN A 65 -3.51 -10.95 10.84
CA ASN A 65 -4.82 -10.88 11.52
C ASN A 65 -5.21 -9.46 11.92
N LYS A 66 -4.23 -8.63 12.29
CA LYS A 66 -4.42 -7.23 12.66
C LYS A 66 -5.01 -6.43 11.50
N ASN A 67 -4.44 -6.58 10.30
CA ASN A 67 -4.88 -5.86 9.11
C ASN A 67 -6.28 -6.32 8.66
N PHE A 68 -6.54 -7.63 8.63
CA PHE A 68 -7.87 -8.15 8.30
C PHE A 68 -8.94 -7.67 9.28
N ARG A 69 -8.63 -7.66 10.59
CA ARG A 69 -9.54 -7.15 11.62
C ARG A 69 -9.80 -5.66 11.44
N TYR A 70 -8.76 -4.88 11.20
CA TYR A 70 -8.87 -3.44 10.99
C TYR A 70 -9.74 -3.10 9.78
N LEU A 71 -9.50 -3.75 8.63
CA LEU A 71 -10.30 -3.54 7.42
C LEU A 71 -11.76 -3.95 7.63
N SER A 72 -12.00 -5.10 8.26
CA SER A 72 -13.34 -5.56 8.59
C SER A 72 -14.09 -4.60 9.51
N PHE A 73 -13.42 -4.03 10.51
CA PHE A 73 -14.03 -3.06 11.43
C PHE A 73 -14.45 -1.76 10.74
N ASN A 74 -13.79 -1.40 9.64
CA ASN A 74 -14.10 -0.21 8.84
C ASN A 74 -14.95 -0.52 7.59
N ASP A 75 -15.57 -1.70 7.50
CA ASP A 75 -16.36 -2.16 6.36
C ASP A 75 -15.60 -2.14 5.02
N ILE A 76 -14.28 -2.32 5.06
CA ILE A 76 -13.41 -2.35 3.89
C ILE A 76 -13.15 -3.81 3.49
N THR A 77 -13.43 -4.15 2.25
CA THR A 77 -13.13 -5.49 1.71
C THR A 77 -11.62 -5.72 1.62
N PRO A 78 -11.04 -6.72 2.33
CA PRO A 78 -9.62 -6.99 2.25
C PRO A 78 -9.29 -7.84 1.01
N ALA A 79 -8.62 -7.27 0.03
CA ALA A 79 -8.04 -7.96 -1.10
C ALA A 79 -6.52 -8.12 -0.91
N ILE A 80 -6.14 -8.85 0.13
CA ILE A 80 -4.75 -9.09 0.51
C ILE A 80 -4.33 -10.47 0.02
N LYS A 81 -3.22 -10.55 -0.70
CA LYS A 81 -2.61 -11.82 -1.05
C LYS A 81 -2.07 -12.49 0.22
N VAL A 82 -2.55 -13.69 0.52
CA VAL A 82 -2.03 -14.43 1.68
C VAL A 82 -0.66 -15.04 1.36
N ARG A 83 0.13 -15.29 2.39
CA ARG A 83 1.46 -15.91 2.25
C ARG A 83 1.32 -17.35 1.77
N LYS A 84 2.32 -17.86 1.04
CA LYS A 84 2.30 -19.24 0.50
C LYS A 84 2.07 -20.33 1.56
N ASN A 85 2.52 -20.10 2.78
CA ASN A 85 2.38 -21.01 3.92
C ASN A 85 1.22 -20.63 4.86
N ALA A 86 0.30 -19.78 4.40
CA ALA A 86 -0.85 -19.38 5.20
C ALA A 86 -1.79 -20.57 5.40
N ILE A 87 -2.17 -20.80 6.66
CA ILE A 87 -3.11 -21.83 7.08
C ILE A 87 -4.28 -21.24 7.83
N CYS A 88 -5.43 -21.90 7.74
CA CYS A 88 -6.59 -21.57 8.56
C CYS A 88 -6.37 -21.99 10.01
N ARG A 89 -6.63 -21.08 10.94
CA ARG A 89 -6.59 -21.35 12.39
C ARG A 89 -7.83 -20.76 13.07
N ARG A 90 -8.30 -21.35 14.15
CA ARG A 90 -9.43 -20.81 14.94
C ARG A 90 -9.14 -19.43 15.52
N THR A 91 -7.86 -19.13 15.77
CA THR A 91 -7.39 -17.84 16.29
C THR A 91 -7.28 -16.74 15.23
N ASN A 92 -7.36 -17.10 13.94
CA ASN A 92 -7.35 -16.13 12.86
C ASN A 92 -8.68 -15.41 12.74
N HIS A 93 -8.61 -14.17 12.21
CA HIS A 93 -9.81 -13.46 11.79
C HIS A 93 -10.52 -14.23 10.66
N TYR A 94 -11.86 -14.30 10.70
CA TYR A 94 -12.62 -15.13 9.76
C TYR A 94 -12.39 -14.73 8.29
N LEU A 95 -12.33 -13.43 7.96
CA LEU A 95 -12.04 -12.96 6.59
C LEU A 95 -10.66 -13.41 6.11
N ARG A 96 -9.65 -13.48 7.01
CA ARG A 96 -8.34 -14.02 6.65
C ARG A 96 -8.43 -15.50 6.30
N ASN A 97 -9.16 -16.29 7.10
CA ASN A 97 -9.37 -17.71 6.80
C ASN A 97 -10.14 -17.91 5.47
N LEU A 98 -11.18 -17.10 5.20
CA LEU A 98 -11.88 -17.13 3.92
C LEU A 98 -10.93 -16.80 2.75
N SER A 99 -10.06 -15.81 2.91
CA SER A 99 -9.07 -15.46 1.90
C SER A 99 -8.05 -16.60 1.67
N VAL A 100 -7.62 -17.29 2.73
CA VAL A 100 -6.73 -18.46 2.62
C VAL A 100 -7.42 -19.58 1.84
N ILE A 101 -8.67 -19.91 2.18
CA ILE A 101 -9.44 -20.95 1.50
C ILE A 101 -9.65 -20.59 0.02
N ALA A 102 -10.10 -19.38 -0.27
CA ALA A 102 -10.39 -18.94 -1.62
C ALA A 102 -9.13 -18.95 -2.51
N GLN A 103 -8.01 -18.45 -2.00
CA GLN A 103 -6.77 -18.38 -2.75
C GLN A 103 -6.09 -19.74 -2.93
N ASN A 104 -6.25 -20.67 -1.98
CA ASN A 104 -5.73 -22.02 -2.11
C ASN A 104 -6.58 -22.89 -3.05
N ASN A 105 -7.89 -22.64 -3.11
CA ASN A 105 -8.78 -23.38 -4.01
C ASN A 105 -8.63 -22.93 -5.46
N ASP A 106 -8.68 -21.63 -5.73
CA ASP A 106 -8.57 -21.06 -7.07
C ASP A 106 -8.13 -19.58 -6.96
N PHE A 107 -6.82 -19.38 -7.12
CA PHE A 107 -6.24 -18.04 -7.01
C PHE A 107 -6.72 -17.09 -8.11
N ASP A 108 -6.89 -17.58 -9.33
CA ASP A 108 -7.31 -16.72 -10.45
C ASP A 108 -8.76 -16.28 -10.28
N LYS A 109 -9.65 -17.18 -9.87
CA LYS A 109 -11.03 -16.84 -9.54
C LYS A 109 -11.13 -15.85 -8.39
N TRP A 110 -10.35 -16.02 -7.32
CA TRP A 110 -10.27 -15.05 -6.23
C TRP A 110 -9.75 -13.70 -6.71
N LYS A 111 -8.66 -13.69 -7.48
CA LYS A 111 -8.04 -12.49 -8.06
C LYS A 111 -9.04 -11.67 -8.87
N ASP A 112 -9.86 -12.33 -9.70
CA ASP A 112 -10.87 -11.68 -10.51
C ASP A 112 -12.02 -11.15 -9.65
N SER A 113 -12.48 -11.91 -8.66
CA SER A 113 -13.60 -11.53 -7.78
C SER A 113 -13.34 -10.23 -7.01
N VAL A 114 -12.10 -9.98 -6.60
CA VAL A 114 -11.68 -8.78 -5.87
C VAL A 114 -10.92 -7.77 -6.75
N SER A 115 -10.84 -8.01 -8.06
CA SER A 115 -10.05 -7.19 -9.00
C SER A 115 -8.59 -6.98 -8.57
N TYR A 116 -7.98 -8.01 -7.94
CA TYR A 116 -6.63 -7.95 -7.39
C TYR A 116 -5.56 -7.61 -8.45
N GLY A 117 -5.83 -7.97 -9.70
CA GLY A 117 -4.98 -7.61 -10.84
C GLY A 117 -4.68 -6.12 -10.94
N LYS A 118 -5.58 -5.24 -10.45
CA LYS A 118 -5.38 -3.79 -10.48
C LYS A 118 -4.28 -3.29 -9.51
N ARG A 119 -3.74 -4.15 -8.64
CA ARG A 119 -2.66 -3.78 -7.71
C ARG A 119 -1.40 -3.27 -8.44
N TRP A 120 -1.13 -3.76 -9.66
CA TRP A 120 0.00 -3.28 -10.46
C TRP A 120 -0.01 -1.76 -10.72
N ILE A 121 -1.19 -1.11 -10.61
CA ILE A 121 -1.32 0.35 -10.78
C ILE A 121 -0.48 1.10 -9.72
N ALA A 122 -0.46 0.62 -8.48
CA ALA A 122 0.38 1.23 -7.45
C ALA A 122 1.88 1.11 -7.76
N GLU A 123 2.32 -0.03 -8.29
CA GLU A 123 3.71 -0.24 -8.74
C GLU A 123 4.06 0.69 -9.92
N THR A 124 3.11 0.85 -10.85
CA THR A 124 3.28 1.77 -12.00
C THR A 124 3.39 3.21 -11.54
N VAL A 125 2.54 3.66 -10.63
CA VAL A 125 2.59 5.01 -10.05
C VAL A 125 3.95 5.25 -9.39
N PHE A 126 4.42 4.29 -8.59
CA PHE A 126 5.69 4.37 -7.91
C PHE A 126 6.87 4.45 -8.90
N SER A 127 6.84 3.62 -9.95
CA SER A 127 7.83 3.64 -11.03
C SER A 127 7.82 4.96 -11.82
N CYS A 128 6.65 5.55 -12.04
CA CYS A 128 6.53 6.87 -12.68
C CYS A 128 7.15 7.98 -11.83
N ILE A 129 6.93 7.97 -10.51
CA ILE A 129 7.53 8.94 -9.60
C ILE A 129 9.05 8.84 -9.64
N LYS A 130 9.60 7.62 -9.55
CA LYS A 130 11.04 7.38 -9.63
C LYS A 130 11.65 7.84 -10.95
N ARG A 131 11.03 7.55 -12.07
CA ARG A 131 11.53 7.98 -13.40
C ARG A 131 11.52 9.49 -13.58
N ARG A 132 10.50 10.19 -13.04
CA ARG A 132 10.36 11.65 -13.22
C ARG A 132 11.24 12.45 -12.27
N PHE A 133 11.36 11.99 -11.03
CA PHE A 133 11.99 12.77 -9.95
C PHE A 133 13.25 12.13 -9.38
N GLY A 134 13.71 11.04 -9.99
CA GLY A 134 14.86 10.27 -9.50
C GLY A 134 14.50 9.26 -8.41
N GLU A 135 15.29 8.21 -8.37
CA GLU A 135 15.12 7.09 -7.43
C GLU A 135 15.70 7.39 -6.04
N TYR A 136 16.63 8.34 -5.97
CA TYR A 136 17.35 8.65 -4.74
C TYR A 136 16.85 9.93 -4.09
N VAL A 137 17.06 10.02 -2.79
CA VAL A 137 16.79 11.20 -1.97
C VAL A 137 18.13 11.86 -1.67
N SER A 138 18.23 13.18 -1.92
CA SER A 138 19.46 13.95 -1.73
C SER A 138 19.63 14.46 -0.29
N ALA A 139 18.54 14.55 0.45
CA ALA A 139 18.57 15.01 1.83
C ALA A 139 19.22 13.98 2.76
N ILE A 140 20.03 14.43 3.72
CA ILE A 140 20.74 13.57 4.68
C ILE A 140 19.93 13.36 5.95
N LYS A 141 19.23 14.40 6.45
CA LYS A 141 18.41 14.31 7.66
C LYS A 141 17.08 13.66 7.32
N PHE A 142 16.63 12.69 8.13
CA PHE A 142 15.39 11.95 7.93
C PHE A 142 14.17 12.86 7.68
N GLU A 143 14.01 13.92 8.48
CA GLU A 143 12.91 14.88 8.30
C GLU A 143 12.92 15.56 6.92
N ASN A 144 14.11 15.87 6.40
CA ASN A 144 14.28 16.48 5.08
C ASN A 144 14.06 15.44 3.97
N MET A 145 14.47 14.18 4.17
CA MET A 145 14.15 13.05 3.26
C MET A 145 12.63 12.90 3.11
N VAL A 146 11.90 12.91 4.23
CA VAL A 146 10.43 12.84 4.22
C VAL A 146 9.84 14.00 3.42
N LYS A 147 10.32 15.24 3.66
CA LYS A 147 9.85 16.43 2.92
C LYS A 147 10.15 16.32 1.42
N GLU A 148 11.35 15.87 1.04
CA GLU A 148 11.73 15.69 -0.36
C GLU A 148 10.82 14.67 -1.07
N ILE A 149 10.54 13.52 -0.43
CA ILE A 149 9.64 12.51 -0.96
C ILE A 149 8.21 13.07 -1.09
N MET A 150 7.73 13.80 -0.10
CA MET A 150 6.41 14.43 -0.14
C MET A 150 6.28 15.44 -1.28
N ILE A 151 7.33 16.24 -1.53
CA ILE A 151 7.37 17.18 -2.67
C ILE A 151 7.31 16.43 -4.00
N LYS A 152 8.12 15.38 -4.19
CA LYS A 152 8.10 14.54 -5.41
C LYS A 152 6.70 13.97 -5.68
N ILE A 153 6.01 13.49 -4.64
CA ILE A 153 4.65 12.95 -4.74
C ILE A 153 3.62 14.04 -5.03
N SER A 154 3.74 15.20 -4.39
CA SER A 154 2.84 16.33 -4.64
C SER A 154 2.95 16.82 -6.08
N LEU A 155 4.16 16.93 -6.61
CA LEU A 155 4.40 17.26 -8.02
C LEU A 155 3.83 16.20 -8.96
N TYR A 156 4.01 14.90 -8.65
CA TYR A 156 3.40 13.82 -9.42
C TYR A 156 1.87 13.95 -9.46
N ASN A 157 1.22 14.13 -8.31
CA ASN A 157 -0.23 14.30 -8.22
C ASN A 157 -0.72 15.52 -8.99
N TRP A 158 0.04 16.60 -8.97
CA TRP A 158 -0.27 17.82 -9.72
C TRP A 158 -0.21 17.55 -11.24
N PHE A 159 0.87 16.93 -11.73
CA PHE A 159 0.98 16.56 -13.15
C PHE A 159 -0.15 15.67 -13.65
N ILE A 160 -0.55 14.66 -12.84
CA ILE A 160 -1.68 13.78 -13.20
C ILE A 160 -3.02 14.53 -13.24
N THR A 161 -3.13 15.67 -12.58
CA THR A 161 -4.38 16.48 -12.60
C THR A 161 -4.49 17.32 -13.86
N MET A 162 -3.39 17.62 -14.52
CA MET A 162 -3.33 18.45 -15.73
C MET A 162 -3.56 17.68 -17.03
N VAL A 163 -3.54 16.34 -16.98
CA VAL A 163 -3.77 15.44 -18.11
C VAL A 163 -5.19 14.88 -18.04
#